data_91b372151ffc66093f5b1a155fa5fe2c
#
_entry.id   91b372151ffc66093f5b1a155fa5fe2c
#
_cell.length_a   1.000
_cell.length_b   1.000
_cell.length_c   1.000
_cell.angle_alpha   90.00
_cell.angle_beta   90.00
_cell.angle_gamma   90.00
#
_symmetry.space_group_name_H-M   'P 1'
#
loop_
_entity.id
_entity.type
_entity.pdbx_description
1 polymer ?
#
loop_
_entity_poly.entity_id
_entity_poly.type
_entity_poly.pdbx_seq_one_letter_code
_entity_poly.pdbx_strand_id
1 'polypeptide(L)'
;IDMVINLTDVKNGEYQKVEDEIRALKEATGDRILKVIIETCYLTEEEKTAMCRAVTNAGADFIKTSTGFGTAGALLSDIGLFKANIGENVKIKAAGGVRTLEDLKNYVEAGCSRVGASSVVKQVAELQK
;
A
#
# COMPACT_ATOMS: atom_id res chain seq x y z
N ILE A 1 9.94 4.75 -6.47
CA ILE A 1 10.62 3.49 -6.11
C ILE A 1 9.68 2.67 -5.26
N ASP A 2 9.49 1.41 -5.61
CA ASP A 2 8.65 0.48 -4.88
C ASP A 2 9.54 -0.56 -4.18
N MET A 3 9.23 -0.86 -2.91
CA MET A 3 9.87 -1.96 -2.18
C MET A 3 8.81 -2.88 -1.60
N VAL A 4 9.15 -4.14 -1.42
CA VAL A 4 8.30 -5.11 -0.71
C VAL A 4 8.94 -5.39 0.64
N ILE A 5 8.13 -5.39 1.70
CA ILE A 5 8.62 -5.72 3.04
C ILE A 5 9.07 -7.18 3.13
N ASN A 6 9.92 -7.47 4.12
CA ASN A 6 10.31 -8.86 4.41
C ASN A 6 9.19 -9.54 5.19
N LEU A 7 8.38 -10.37 4.50
CA LEU A 7 7.25 -11.05 5.12
C LEU A 7 7.68 -12.02 6.22
N THR A 8 8.84 -12.64 6.10
CA THR A 8 9.38 -13.52 7.15
C THR A 8 9.61 -12.75 8.44
N ASP A 9 10.19 -11.56 8.36
CA ASP A 9 10.43 -10.72 9.53
C ASP A 9 9.12 -10.30 10.19
N VAL A 10 8.09 -9.96 9.38
CA VAL A 10 6.76 -9.62 9.90
C VAL A 10 6.15 -10.81 10.63
N LYS A 11 6.20 -12.00 10.07
CA LYS A 11 5.66 -13.22 10.67
C LYS A 11 6.38 -13.62 11.96
N ASN A 12 7.65 -13.25 12.09
CA ASN A 12 8.44 -13.48 13.30
C ASN A 12 8.27 -12.36 14.34
N GLY A 13 7.43 -11.35 14.07
CA GLY A 13 7.21 -10.24 14.98
C GLY A 13 8.35 -9.23 15.03
N GLU A 14 9.28 -9.27 14.09
CA GLU A 14 10.44 -8.39 14.03
C GLU A 14 10.11 -7.07 13.33
N TYR A 15 9.13 -6.35 13.85
CA TYR A 15 8.60 -5.13 13.24
C TYR A 15 9.61 -4.00 13.21
N GLN A 16 10.46 -3.89 14.24
CA GLN A 16 11.50 -2.86 14.28
C GLN A 16 12.52 -3.06 13.16
N LYS A 17 12.85 -4.31 12.86
CA LYS A 17 13.77 -4.65 11.77
C LYS A 17 13.21 -4.22 10.42
N VAL A 18 11.91 -4.44 10.20
CA VAL A 18 11.22 -3.99 8.99
C VAL A 18 11.24 -2.46 8.89
N GLU A 19 10.94 -1.77 9.99
CA GLU A 19 10.97 -0.31 10.04
C GLU A 19 12.36 0.24 9.71
N ASP A 20 13.41 -0.37 10.26
CA ASP A 20 14.78 0.05 10.02
C ASP A 20 15.19 -0.15 8.55
N GLU A 21 14.74 -1.23 7.92
CA GLU A 21 14.99 -1.47 6.49
C GLU A 21 14.32 -0.41 5.61
N ILE A 22 13.07 -0.05 5.93
CA ILE A 22 12.33 1.00 5.21
C ILE A 22 13.04 2.34 5.37
N ARG A 23 13.45 2.67 6.58
CA ARG A 23 14.16 3.92 6.87
C ARG A 23 15.48 4.02 6.11
N ALA A 24 16.25 2.94 6.10
CA ALA A 24 17.52 2.89 5.39
C ALA A 24 17.30 3.11 3.88
N LEU A 25 16.28 2.50 3.31
CA LEU A 25 15.97 2.67 1.89
C LEU A 25 15.48 4.08 1.59
N LYS A 26 14.67 4.68 2.46
CA LYS A 26 14.22 6.06 2.29
C LYS A 26 15.39 7.04 2.31
N GLU A 27 16.34 6.85 3.21
CA GLU A 27 17.56 7.66 3.25
C GLU A 27 18.37 7.52 1.95
N ALA A 28 18.47 6.30 1.43
CA ALA A 28 19.19 6.03 0.18
C ALA A 28 18.50 6.63 -1.05
N THR A 29 17.16 6.72 -1.05
CA THR A 29 16.38 7.30 -2.17
C THR A 29 16.32 8.83 -2.13
N GLY A 30 16.61 9.44 -0.98
CA GLY A 30 16.58 10.89 -0.80
C GLY A 30 15.20 11.48 -1.07
N ASP A 31 15.11 12.41 -2.02
CA ASP A 31 13.86 13.10 -2.36
C ASP A 31 12.90 12.28 -3.24
N ARG A 32 13.30 11.10 -3.68
CA ARG A 32 12.45 10.26 -4.52
C ARG A 32 11.34 9.64 -3.69
N ILE A 33 10.19 9.42 -4.33
CA ILE A 33 9.05 8.79 -3.69
C ILE A 33 9.36 7.31 -3.41
N LEU A 34 9.18 6.90 -2.16
CA LEU A 34 9.29 5.50 -1.75
C LEU A 34 7.88 4.96 -1.43
N LYS A 35 7.49 3.90 -2.11
CA LYS A 35 6.24 3.18 -1.87
C LYS A 35 6.57 1.84 -1.24
N VAL A 36 5.95 1.54 -0.11
CA VAL A 36 6.19 0.30 0.62
C VAL A 36 5.01 -0.64 0.43
N ILE A 37 5.26 -1.76 -0.23
CA ILE A 37 4.27 -2.80 -0.48
C ILE A 37 4.28 -3.75 0.71
N ILE A 38 3.17 -3.83 1.44
CA ILE A 38 3.07 -4.69 2.62
C ILE A 38 2.42 -6.05 2.34
N GLU A 39 1.89 -6.26 1.12
CA GLU A 39 1.24 -7.49 0.67
C GLU A 39 0.16 -7.95 1.63
N THR A 40 -0.92 -7.18 1.72
CA THR A 40 -1.99 -7.34 2.71
C THR A 40 -2.63 -8.72 2.71
N CYS A 41 -2.66 -9.41 1.58
CA CYS A 41 -3.28 -10.74 1.50
C CYS A 41 -2.59 -11.81 2.38
N TYR A 42 -1.36 -11.57 2.81
CA TYR A 42 -0.61 -12.48 3.69
C TYR A 42 -0.57 -12.03 5.15
N LEU A 43 -1.16 -10.88 5.48
CA LEU A 43 -1.05 -10.28 6.81
C LEU A 43 -2.35 -10.38 7.59
N THR A 44 -2.23 -10.55 8.92
CA THR A 44 -3.33 -10.38 9.86
C THR A 44 -3.60 -8.89 10.07
N GLU A 45 -4.73 -8.52 10.67
CA GLU A 45 -5.03 -7.12 11.00
C GLU A 45 -3.97 -6.50 11.91
N GLU A 46 -3.50 -7.26 12.90
CA GLU A 46 -2.44 -6.81 13.81
C GLU A 46 -1.15 -6.51 13.04
N GLU A 47 -0.77 -7.40 12.12
CA GLU A 47 0.41 -7.22 11.29
C GLU A 47 0.26 -6.02 10.36
N LYS A 48 -0.91 -5.82 9.76
CA LYS A 48 -1.21 -4.65 8.92
C LYS A 48 -1.08 -3.36 9.72
N THR A 49 -1.61 -3.31 10.93
CA THR A 49 -1.52 -2.15 11.82
C THR A 49 -0.06 -1.86 12.19
N ALA A 50 0.71 -2.89 12.52
CA ALA A 50 2.13 -2.75 12.82
C ALA A 50 2.89 -2.19 11.61
N MET A 51 2.56 -2.63 10.40
CA MET A 51 3.20 -2.14 9.18
C MET A 51 2.82 -0.69 8.86
N CYS A 52 1.60 -0.28 9.17
CA CYS A 52 1.21 1.14 9.06
C CYS A 52 2.11 2.02 9.91
N ARG A 53 2.39 1.60 11.14
CA ARG A 53 3.30 2.32 12.05
C ARG A 53 4.73 2.31 11.53
N ALA A 54 5.21 1.17 11.08
CA ALA A 54 6.58 1.03 10.55
C ALA A 54 6.80 1.94 9.34
N VAL A 55 5.88 1.95 8.40
CA VAL A 55 5.93 2.81 7.20
C VAL A 55 5.92 4.28 7.58
N THR A 56 5.05 4.66 8.50
CA THR A 56 4.93 6.04 8.99
C THR A 56 6.19 6.49 9.69
N ASN A 57 6.69 5.70 10.64
CA ASN A 57 7.87 6.04 11.45
C ASN A 57 9.15 6.08 10.61
N ALA A 58 9.23 5.25 9.59
CA ALA A 58 10.40 5.21 8.69
C ALA A 58 10.42 6.35 7.68
N GLY A 59 9.34 7.11 7.56
CA GLY A 59 9.28 8.27 6.67
C GLY A 59 9.01 7.96 5.21
N ALA A 60 8.48 6.79 4.88
CA ALA A 60 8.09 6.46 3.51
C ALA A 60 6.92 7.33 3.04
N ASP A 61 6.78 7.49 1.74
CA ASP A 61 5.79 8.39 1.14
C ASP A 61 4.44 7.71 0.91
N PHE A 62 4.46 6.41 0.61
CA PHE A 62 3.25 5.62 0.33
C PHE A 62 3.29 4.27 1.03
N ILE A 63 2.10 3.83 1.46
CA ILE A 63 1.83 2.43 1.78
C ILE A 63 1.00 1.84 0.65
N LYS A 64 1.42 0.68 0.12
CA LYS A 64 0.78 0.01 -0.99
C LYS A 64 0.30 -1.37 -0.58
N THR A 65 -0.90 -1.76 -1.02
CA THR A 65 -1.53 -3.02 -0.60
C THR A 65 -0.82 -4.25 -1.14
N SER A 66 -0.48 -4.29 -2.43
CA SER A 66 -0.19 -5.56 -3.12
C SER A 66 0.80 -5.40 -4.26
N THR A 67 1.56 -6.48 -4.52
CA THR A 67 2.45 -6.58 -5.68
C THR A 67 1.68 -6.91 -6.97
N GLY A 68 0.54 -7.56 -6.85
CA GLY A 68 -0.19 -8.18 -7.97
C GLY A 68 0.14 -9.66 -8.17
N PHE A 69 1.12 -10.18 -7.45
CA PHE A 69 1.56 -11.59 -7.53
C PHE A 69 1.11 -12.43 -6.33
N GLY A 70 0.48 -11.83 -5.33
CA GLY A 70 -0.05 -12.54 -4.18
C GLY A 70 -1.38 -13.23 -4.45
N THR A 71 -1.95 -13.84 -3.41
CA THR A 71 -3.22 -14.60 -3.51
C THR A 71 -4.45 -13.70 -3.71
N ALA A 72 -4.35 -12.43 -3.33
CA ALA A 72 -5.42 -11.45 -3.49
C ALA A 72 -4.82 -10.05 -3.66
N GLY A 73 -5.62 -9.12 -4.18
CA GLY A 73 -5.28 -7.71 -4.30
C GLY A 73 -5.87 -6.88 -3.19
N ALA A 74 -6.08 -5.59 -3.46
CA ALA A 74 -6.62 -4.63 -2.50
C ALA A 74 -8.05 -4.97 -2.07
N LEU A 75 -8.35 -4.67 -0.80
CA LEU A 75 -9.69 -4.71 -0.24
C LEU A 75 -10.02 -3.34 0.36
N LEU A 76 -11.26 -2.90 0.27
CA LEU A 76 -11.69 -1.64 0.88
C LEU A 76 -11.46 -1.62 2.39
N SER A 77 -11.60 -2.76 3.07
CA SER A 77 -11.30 -2.89 4.50
C SER A 77 -9.84 -2.58 4.82
N ASP A 78 -8.91 -2.95 3.93
CA ASP A 78 -7.49 -2.62 4.10
C ASP A 78 -7.25 -1.11 4.04
N ILE A 79 -7.92 -0.44 3.11
CA ILE A 79 -7.79 1.01 2.97
C ILE A 79 -8.32 1.73 4.21
N GLY A 80 -9.44 1.28 4.75
CA GLY A 80 -9.98 1.82 5.99
C GLY A 80 -9.01 1.64 7.16
N LEU A 81 -8.40 0.47 7.28
CA LEU A 81 -7.40 0.17 8.31
C LEU A 81 -6.17 1.07 8.15
N PHE A 82 -5.68 1.24 6.93
CA PHE A 82 -4.55 2.13 6.65
C PHE A 82 -4.88 3.58 7.06
N LYS A 83 -6.02 4.08 6.62
CA LYS A 83 -6.44 5.46 6.89
C LYS A 83 -6.51 5.75 8.40
N ALA A 84 -6.91 4.77 9.19
CA ALA A 84 -7.01 4.89 10.64
C ALA A 84 -5.65 4.85 11.37
N ASN A 85 -4.61 4.29 10.74
CA ASN A 85 -3.34 3.97 11.41
C ASN A 85 -2.09 4.65 10.84
N ILE A 86 -2.15 5.22 9.65
CA ILE A 86 -1.00 5.94 9.06
C ILE A 86 -0.97 7.39 9.50
N GLY A 87 0.24 8.00 9.45
CA GLY A 87 0.43 9.42 9.69
C GLY A 87 -0.01 10.27 8.50
N GLU A 88 -0.12 11.57 8.71
CA GLU A 88 -0.60 12.55 7.72
C GLU A 88 0.27 12.61 6.45
N ASN A 89 1.55 12.31 6.59
CA ASN A 89 2.50 12.40 5.48
C ASN A 89 2.56 11.13 4.61
N VAL A 90 1.85 10.07 5.00
CA VAL A 90 1.81 8.82 4.25
C VAL A 90 0.55 8.77 3.40
N LYS A 91 0.72 8.46 2.12
CA LYS A 91 -0.39 8.30 1.18
C LYS A 91 -0.63 6.82 0.91
N ILE A 92 -1.78 6.50 0.38
CA ILE A 92 -2.21 5.12 0.15
C ILE A 92 -2.30 4.84 -1.35
N LYS A 93 -1.73 3.70 -1.77
CA LYS A 93 -1.94 3.15 -3.10
C LYS A 93 -2.60 1.78 -2.99
N ALA A 94 -3.76 1.63 -3.60
CA ALA A 94 -4.42 0.34 -3.76
C ALA A 94 -3.97 -0.29 -5.08
N ALA A 95 -3.65 -1.57 -5.07
CA ALA A 95 -3.23 -2.30 -6.26
C ALA A 95 -3.81 -3.71 -6.28
N GLY A 96 -4.23 -4.17 -7.45
CA GLY A 96 -4.91 -5.45 -7.61
C GLY A 96 -6.37 -5.37 -7.15
N GLY A 97 -7.24 -6.19 -7.71
CA GLY A 97 -8.64 -6.25 -7.32
C GLY A 97 -9.52 -5.08 -7.77
N VAL A 98 -8.95 -4.08 -8.41
CA VAL A 98 -9.69 -2.93 -8.94
C VAL A 98 -9.99 -3.19 -10.41
N ARG A 99 -11.25 -3.49 -10.74
CA ARG A 99 -11.67 -3.99 -12.06
C ARG A 99 -12.65 -3.10 -12.79
N THR A 100 -13.36 -2.22 -12.08
CA THR A 100 -14.39 -1.35 -12.64
C THR A 100 -14.15 0.10 -12.25
N LEU A 101 -14.83 1.02 -12.96
CA LEU A 101 -14.82 2.44 -12.58
C LEU A 101 -15.45 2.67 -11.21
N GLU A 102 -16.44 1.88 -10.86
CA GLU A 102 -17.06 1.93 -9.52
C GLU A 102 -16.06 1.55 -8.44
N ASP A 103 -15.28 0.48 -8.66
CA ASP A 103 -14.20 0.09 -7.75
C ASP A 103 -13.20 1.23 -7.58
N LEU A 104 -12.76 1.83 -8.69
CA LEU A 104 -11.83 2.95 -8.66
C LEU A 104 -12.38 4.10 -7.81
N LYS A 105 -13.62 4.48 -8.03
CA LYS A 105 -14.30 5.53 -7.29
C LYS A 105 -14.35 5.21 -5.79
N ASN A 106 -14.72 3.99 -5.44
CA ASN A 106 -14.80 3.54 -4.05
C ASN A 106 -13.45 3.62 -3.34
N TYR A 107 -12.36 3.22 -4.00
CA TYR A 107 -11.02 3.31 -3.42
C TYR A 107 -10.56 4.76 -3.23
N VAL A 108 -10.84 5.62 -4.19
CA VAL A 108 -10.51 7.04 -4.07
C VAL A 108 -11.30 7.68 -2.92
N GLU A 109 -12.58 7.42 -2.82
CA GLU A 109 -13.44 7.92 -1.73
C GLU A 109 -13.00 7.39 -0.36
N ALA A 110 -12.48 6.17 -0.30
CA ALA A 110 -11.96 5.58 0.94
C ALA A 110 -10.64 6.22 1.41
N GLY A 111 -9.96 6.97 0.56
CA GLY A 111 -8.76 7.71 0.93
C GLY A 111 -7.50 7.39 0.11
N CYS A 112 -7.60 6.59 -0.95
CA CYS A 112 -6.46 6.31 -1.80
C CYS A 112 -6.06 7.54 -2.61
N SER A 113 -4.75 7.82 -2.65
CA SER A 113 -4.18 8.85 -3.52
C SER A 113 -3.83 8.30 -4.89
N ARG A 114 -3.54 7.00 -4.98
CA ARG A 114 -3.25 6.29 -6.24
C ARG A 114 -3.94 4.93 -6.23
N VAL A 115 -4.38 4.49 -7.40
CA VAL A 115 -5.00 3.19 -7.59
C VAL A 115 -4.42 2.55 -8.84
N GLY A 116 -3.86 1.35 -8.68
CA GLY A 116 -3.35 0.56 -9.80
C GLY A 116 -4.47 -0.30 -10.39
N ALA A 117 -4.94 0.05 -11.56
CA ALA A 117 -6.13 -0.57 -12.17
C ALA A 117 -6.01 -0.61 -13.69
N SER A 118 -5.15 -1.47 -14.22
CA SER A 118 -4.88 -1.54 -15.67
C SER A 118 -6.15 -1.81 -16.50
N SER A 119 -7.07 -2.62 -16.00
CA SER A 119 -8.33 -2.92 -16.69
C SER A 119 -9.29 -1.72 -16.76
N VAL A 120 -9.17 -0.76 -15.86
CA VAL A 120 -10.03 0.43 -15.80
C VAL A 120 -9.62 1.46 -16.85
N VAL A 121 -8.36 1.47 -17.27
CA VAL A 121 -7.86 2.41 -18.30
C VAL A 121 -8.69 2.29 -19.59
N LYS A 122 -9.02 1.07 -20.01
CA LYS A 122 -9.84 0.83 -21.17
C LYS A 122 -11.25 1.40 -20.99
N GLN A 123 -11.85 1.25 -19.82
CA GLN A 123 -13.18 1.77 -19.51
C GLN A 123 -13.20 3.31 -19.54
N VAL A 124 -12.15 3.95 -19.00
CA VAL A 124 -12.01 5.40 -19.06
C VAL A 124 -11.89 5.87 -20.50
N ALA A 125 -11.11 5.19 -21.32
CA ALA A 125 -10.97 5.53 -22.75
C ALA A 125 -12.31 5.43 -23.50
N GLU A 126 -13.15 4.45 -23.19
CA GLU A 126 -14.49 4.33 -23.77
C GLU A 126 -15.41 5.48 -23.38
N LEU A 127 -15.31 6.00 -22.16
CA LEU A 127 -16.12 7.13 -21.71
C LEU A 127 -15.76 8.44 -22.38
N GLN A 128 -14.55 8.56 -22.93
CA GLN A 128 -14.07 9.78 -23.61
C GLN A 128 -14.41 9.81 -25.09
N LYS A 129 -14.97 8.73 -25.60
CA LYS A 129 -15.47 8.66 -26.97
C LYS A 129 -16.87 9.27 -27.06
#